data_ccff307d88301289a7366334f58bb244
#
_entry.id   ccff307d88301289a7366334f58bb244
#
_cell.length_a   1.000
_cell.length_b   1.000
_cell.length_c   1.000
_cell.angle_alpha   90.00
_cell.angle_beta   90.00
_cell.angle_gamma   90.00
#
_symmetry.space_group_name_H-M   'P 1'
#
loop_
_entity.id
_entity.type
_entity.pdbx_description
1 polymer ?
#
loop_
_entity_poly.entity_id
_entity_poly.type
_entity_poly.pdbx_seq_one_letter_code
_entity_poly.pdbx_strand_id
1 'polypeptide(L)'
;MVVLVTGAAGFIGSHVVAQLLQSGAQVRATVRNPKNATFLNSLPVANGASLQIVTMDLLDFASVRSAVSDCKDVIHCAASLPVGVNDAQKDIVDPSIGGTSNLVKALQQAGVVERIVHTSSVAAIRSTSHQNGTIFSIDDWCDDATVKSNPYGLAKAGAEKVMRQWVESQDAESKPRLITIHPSIVFGPILSARHKMGSMSYLQHFYSGPPFVLKININFVDVRDVAKAHVSALTNGQDGERYLIHKRGMWMHEIGAELCKLKPERKWATRKLPSVIAYLMTAFHPKLSIRQLRGSLGVQIGYDVGNVEQELDFVFTDYQQTLVDSIDSISQ
;
A
#
# COMPACT_ATOMS: atom_id res chain seq x y z
N MET A 1 3.53 -23.51 -10.40
CA MET A 1 3.40 -23.21 -8.94
C MET A 1 2.40 -22.09 -8.79
N VAL A 2 1.42 -22.20 -7.89
CA VAL A 2 0.36 -21.23 -7.72
C VAL A 2 0.78 -20.17 -6.71
N VAL A 3 0.70 -18.89 -7.09
CA VAL A 3 0.92 -17.74 -6.19
C VAL A 3 -0.42 -17.23 -5.70
N LEU A 4 -0.63 -17.23 -4.38
CA LEU A 4 -1.80 -16.62 -3.76
C LEU A 4 -1.59 -15.12 -3.63
N VAL A 5 -2.50 -14.31 -4.18
CA VAL A 5 -2.52 -12.87 -3.97
C VAL A 5 -3.76 -12.48 -3.19
N THR A 6 -3.61 -12.03 -1.94
CA THR A 6 -4.74 -11.54 -1.17
C THR A 6 -5.00 -10.06 -1.47
N GLY A 7 -6.27 -9.64 -1.40
CA GLY A 7 -6.62 -8.26 -1.73
C GLY A 7 -6.42 -7.90 -3.21
N ALA A 8 -6.51 -8.88 -4.09
CA ALA A 8 -6.20 -8.78 -5.52
C ALA A 8 -7.02 -7.71 -6.27
N ALA A 9 -8.21 -7.35 -5.82
CA ALA A 9 -9.00 -6.27 -6.41
C ALA A 9 -8.62 -4.86 -5.88
N GLY A 10 -7.65 -4.75 -4.96
CA GLY A 10 -7.11 -3.49 -4.47
C GLY A 10 -6.10 -2.87 -5.43
N PHE A 11 -5.72 -1.61 -5.18
CA PHE A 11 -4.82 -0.88 -6.08
C PHE A 11 -3.47 -1.59 -6.26
N ILE A 12 -2.75 -1.89 -5.17
CA ILE A 12 -1.48 -2.63 -5.23
C ILE A 12 -1.73 -4.07 -5.72
N GLY A 13 -2.67 -4.79 -5.10
CA GLY A 13 -2.91 -6.20 -5.40
C GLY A 13 -3.23 -6.47 -6.88
N SER A 14 -3.96 -5.58 -7.54
CA SER A 14 -4.28 -5.75 -8.97
C SER A 14 -3.07 -5.58 -9.89
N HIS A 15 -2.14 -4.68 -9.54
CA HIS A 15 -0.88 -4.54 -10.27
C HIS A 15 0.08 -5.72 -9.99
N VAL A 16 0.06 -6.27 -8.77
CA VAL A 16 0.79 -7.51 -8.44
C VAL A 16 0.26 -8.67 -9.29
N VAL A 17 -1.07 -8.84 -9.38
CA VAL A 17 -1.69 -9.85 -10.27
C VAL A 17 -1.26 -9.63 -11.72
N ALA A 18 -1.33 -8.39 -12.21
CA ALA A 18 -0.92 -8.08 -13.60
C ALA A 18 0.55 -8.45 -13.86
N GLN A 19 1.45 -8.11 -12.93
CA GLN A 19 2.88 -8.41 -13.04
C GLN A 19 3.14 -9.93 -13.02
N LEU A 20 2.48 -10.68 -12.15
CA LEU A 20 2.58 -12.13 -12.08
C LEU A 20 2.06 -12.80 -13.36
N LEU A 21 0.94 -12.35 -13.91
CA LEU A 21 0.40 -12.88 -15.16
C LEU A 21 1.33 -12.60 -16.34
N GLN A 22 1.98 -11.44 -16.38
CA GLN A 22 2.98 -11.10 -17.39
C GLN A 22 4.25 -11.95 -17.28
N SER A 23 4.61 -12.39 -16.07
CA SER A 23 5.76 -13.29 -15.85
C SER A 23 5.46 -14.76 -16.09
N GLY A 24 4.24 -15.14 -16.51
CA GLY A 24 3.85 -16.53 -16.78
C GLY A 24 3.38 -17.31 -15.55
N ALA A 25 3.14 -16.65 -14.41
CA ALA A 25 2.73 -17.30 -13.18
C ALA A 25 1.27 -17.79 -13.19
N GLN A 26 1.00 -18.85 -12.43
CA GLN A 26 -0.35 -19.25 -12.09
C GLN A 26 -0.78 -18.48 -10.82
N VAL A 27 -1.86 -17.70 -10.92
CA VAL A 27 -2.28 -16.78 -9.87
C VAL A 27 -3.63 -17.17 -9.30
N ARG A 28 -3.69 -17.35 -7.98
CA ARG A 28 -4.94 -17.39 -7.23
C ARG A 28 -5.19 -16.03 -6.60
N ALA A 29 -6.08 -15.25 -7.21
CA ALA A 29 -6.45 -13.90 -6.79
C ALA A 29 -7.64 -13.95 -5.82
N THR A 30 -7.45 -13.54 -4.56
CA THR A 30 -8.56 -13.55 -3.62
C THR A 30 -9.22 -12.19 -3.49
N VAL A 31 -10.53 -12.18 -3.46
CA VAL A 31 -11.38 -10.99 -3.40
C VAL A 31 -12.57 -11.22 -2.48
N ARG A 32 -13.02 -10.18 -1.74
CA ARG A 32 -14.22 -10.29 -0.92
C ARG A 32 -15.51 -10.38 -1.73
N ASN A 33 -15.55 -9.68 -2.86
CA ASN A 33 -16.71 -9.66 -3.75
C ASN A 33 -16.25 -9.77 -5.21
N PRO A 34 -16.48 -10.91 -5.88
CA PRO A 34 -16.07 -11.13 -7.26
C PRO A 34 -16.63 -10.09 -8.26
N LYS A 35 -17.81 -9.54 -8.00
CA LYS A 35 -18.41 -8.50 -8.85
C LYS A 35 -17.54 -7.23 -8.94
N ASN A 36 -16.74 -6.96 -7.93
CA ASN A 36 -15.83 -5.81 -7.89
C ASN A 36 -14.45 -6.10 -8.52
N ALA A 37 -14.22 -7.32 -8.98
CA ALA A 37 -12.95 -7.83 -9.47
C ALA A 37 -13.00 -8.27 -10.95
N THR A 38 -14.10 -8.04 -11.65
CA THR A 38 -14.29 -8.45 -13.04
C THR A 38 -13.21 -7.90 -13.98
N PHE A 39 -12.67 -6.71 -13.68
CA PHE A 39 -11.61 -6.09 -14.45
C PHE A 39 -10.31 -6.91 -14.44
N LEU A 40 -10.08 -7.78 -13.45
CA LEU A 40 -8.91 -8.67 -13.41
C LEU A 40 -8.91 -9.67 -14.58
N ASN A 41 -10.09 -10.04 -15.09
CA ASN A 41 -10.21 -10.94 -16.26
C ASN A 41 -9.77 -10.26 -17.57
N SER A 42 -9.64 -8.94 -17.58
CA SER A 42 -9.19 -8.17 -18.76
C SER A 42 -7.69 -7.89 -18.73
N LEU A 43 -6.98 -8.35 -17.70
CA LEU A 43 -5.53 -8.18 -17.61
C LEU A 43 -4.83 -9.03 -18.70
N PRO A 44 -3.74 -8.52 -19.30
CA PRO A 44 -2.92 -9.30 -20.22
C PRO A 44 -2.35 -10.54 -19.53
N VAL A 45 -2.45 -11.69 -20.19
CA VAL A 45 -1.99 -12.99 -19.69
C VAL A 45 -0.91 -13.52 -20.63
N ALA A 46 0.30 -13.75 -20.12
CA ALA A 46 1.38 -14.37 -20.91
C ALA A 46 1.13 -15.88 -21.11
N ASN A 47 1.81 -16.47 -22.09
CA ASN A 47 1.73 -17.90 -22.34
C ASN A 47 2.13 -18.71 -21.08
N GLY A 48 1.31 -19.66 -20.71
CA GLY A 48 1.51 -20.51 -19.53
C GLY A 48 0.99 -19.92 -18.21
N ALA A 49 0.64 -18.64 -18.18
CA ALA A 49 -0.01 -18.02 -17.03
C ALA A 49 -1.48 -18.38 -16.92
N SER A 50 -2.01 -18.35 -15.70
CA SER A 50 -3.45 -18.52 -15.47
C SER A 50 -3.93 -17.69 -14.29
N LEU A 51 -5.20 -17.29 -14.31
CA LEU A 51 -5.84 -16.52 -13.25
C LEU A 51 -7.05 -17.28 -12.71
N GLN A 52 -7.03 -17.57 -11.42
CA GLN A 52 -8.18 -18.08 -10.68
C GLN A 52 -8.64 -17.02 -9.69
N ILE A 53 -9.87 -16.54 -9.80
CA ILE A 53 -10.47 -15.60 -8.85
C ILE A 53 -11.26 -16.39 -7.81
N VAL A 54 -10.93 -16.21 -6.52
CA VAL A 54 -11.53 -16.94 -5.40
C VAL A 54 -12.11 -15.93 -4.39
N THR A 55 -13.29 -16.22 -3.88
CA THR A 55 -13.88 -15.42 -2.79
C THR A 55 -13.19 -15.75 -1.47
N MET A 56 -12.70 -14.73 -0.77
CA MET A 56 -12.08 -14.84 0.54
C MET A 56 -12.32 -13.57 1.35
N ASP A 57 -12.78 -13.72 2.57
CA ASP A 57 -12.78 -12.67 3.58
C ASP A 57 -11.79 -13.06 4.70
N LEU A 58 -10.84 -12.18 4.99
CA LEU A 58 -9.85 -12.42 6.05
C LEU A 58 -10.49 -12.64 7.44
N LEU A 59 -11.70 -12.13 7.65
CA LEU A 59 -12.44 -12.32 8.92
C LEU A 59 -13.25 -13.63 8.94
N ASP A 60 -13.43 -14.28 7.80
CA ASP A 60 -14.02 -15.63 7.71
C ASP A 60 -12.94 -16.69 7.55
N PHE A 61 -12.57 -17.31 8.68
CA PHE A 61 -11.48 -18.30 8.73
C PHE A 61 -11.69 -19.47 7.77
N ALA A 62 -12.94 -19.91 7.54
CA ALA A 62 -13.21 -21.02 6.63
C ALA A 62 -12.85 -20.67 5.19
N SER A 63 -13.18 -19.44 4.76
CA SER A 63 -12.81 -18.94 3.42
C SER A 63 -11.31 -18.78 3.26
N VAL A 64 -10.60 -18.30 4.30
CA VAL A 64 -9.14 -18.16 4.29
C VAL A 64 -8.48 -19.53 4.17
N ARG A 65 -8.87 -20.50 5.00
CA ARG A 65 -8.34 -21.86 4.98
C ARG A 65 -8.51 -22.53 3.61
N SER A 66 -9.66 -22.36 2.99
CA SER A 66 -9.92 -22.90 1.65
C SER A 66 -9.02 -22.27 0.59
N ALA A 67 -8.77 -20.95 0.69
CA ALA A 67 -7.98 -20.23 -0.31
C ALA A 67 -6.49 -20.56 -0.27
N VAL A 68 -5.92 -20.88 0.90
CA VAL A 68 -4.47 -21.11 1.10
C VAL A 68 -4.03 -22.56 0.96
N SER A 69 -4.95 -23.54 0.86
CA SER A 69 -4.73 -24.95 1.13
C SER A 69 -3.56 -25.62 0.39
N ASP A 70 -3.16 -25.12 -0.78
CA ASP A 70 -2.12 -25.68 -1.66
C ASP A 70 -1.14 -24.63 -2.18
N CYS A 71 -1.13 -23.43 -1.58
CA CYS A 71 -0.30 -22.33 -2.03
C CYS A 71 1.04 -22.31 -1.30
N LYS A 72 2.14 -22.44 -2.04
CA LYS A 72 3.50 -22.32 -1.51
C LYS A 72 3.97 -20.88 -1.42
N ASP A 73 3.48 -20.02 -2.31
CA ASP A 73 3.82 -18.61 -2.40
C ASP A 73 2.60 -17.75 -2.05
N VAL A 74 2.79 -16.80 -1.16
CA VAL A 74 1.73 -15.89 -0.71
C VAL A 74 2.19 -14.44 -0.79
N ILE A 75 1.48 -13.62 -1.56
CA ILE A 75 1.62 -12.16 -1.53
C ILE A 75 0.39 -11.59 -0.82
N HIS A 76 0.60 -11.11 0.40
CA HIS A 76 -0.47 -10.61 1.24
C HIS A 76 -0.63 -9.09 1.09
N CYS A 77 -1.52 -8.65 0.16
CA CYS A 77 -1.83 -7.24 -0.07
C CYS A 77 -3.13 -6.78 0.61
N ALA A 78 -3.93 -7.69 1.15
CA ALA A 78 -5.21 -7.33 1.78
C ALA A 78 -4.97 -6.55 3.07
N ALA A 79 -5.64 -5.40 3.20
CA ALA A 79 -5.65 -4.58 4.41
C ALA A 79 -6.94 -3.75 4.47
N SER A 80 -7.34 -3.36 5.68
CA SER A 80 -8.38 -2.35 5.86
C SER A 80 -7.80 -0.96 5.63
N LEU A 81 -8.47 -0.16 4.79
CA LEU A 81 -8.08 1.22 4.52
C LEU A 81 -8.91 2.18 5.38
N PRO A 82 -8.36 3.34 5.77
CA PRO A 82 -9.05 4.35 6.55
C PRO A 82 -10.03 5.18 5.67
N VAL A 83 -10.95 4.50 4.97
CA VAL A 83 -11.95 5.11 4.08
C VAL A 83 -13.34 4.82 4.62
N GLY A 84 -14.11 5.87 4.89
CA GLY A 84 -15.48 5.72 5.41
C GLY A 84 -15.56 5.18 6.84
N VAL A 85 -14.56 5.46 7.67
CA VAL A 85 -14.39 4.94 9.03
C VAL A 85 -15.34 5.64 10.01
N ASN A 86 -16.10 4.87 10.77
CA ASN A 86 -16.92 5.36 11.88
C ASN A 86 -16.28 5.01 13.23
N ASP A 87 -15.68 3.83 13.35
CA ASP A 87 -14.99 3.33 14.54
C ASP A 87 -13.62 2.81 14.12
N ALA A 88 -12.55 3.56 14.45
CA ALA A 88 -11.21 3.22 14.02
C ALA A 88 -10.71 1.86 14.54
N GLN A 89 -11.15 1.44 15.74
CA GLN A 89 -10.82 0.13 16.29
C GLN A 89 -11.45 -0.96 15.42
N LYS A 90 -12.76 -0.91 15.20
CA LYS A 90 -13.53 -1.96 14.50
C LYS A 90 -13.34 -1.95 12.98
N ASP A 91 -13.11 -0.77 12.40
CA ASP A 91 -13.09 -0.61 10.94
C ASP A 91 -11.66 -0.72 10.36
N ILE A 92 -10.60 -0.49 11.19
CA ILE A 92 -9.21 -0.48 10.73
C ILE A 92 -8.35 -1.48 11.52
N VAL A 93 -8.28 -1.33 12.86
CA VAL A 93 -7.29 -2.06 13.67
C VAL A 93 -7.65 -3.54 13.77
N ASP A 94 -8.85 -3.86 14.26
CA ASP A 94 -9.28 -5.25 14.45
C ASP A 94 -9.31 -6.05 13.14
N PRO A 95 -9.85 -5.53 12.02
CA PRO A 95 -9.82 -6.27 10.76
C PRO A 95 -8.42 -6.50 10.20
N SER A 96 -7.49 -5.56 10.40
CA SER A 96 -6.12 -5.70 9.89
C SER A 96 -5.33 -6.74 10.69
N ILE A 97 -5.34 -6.64 12.01
CA ILE A 97 -4.61 -7.55 12.90
C ILE A 97 -5.30 -8.92 12.94
N GLY A 98 -6.62 -8.95 13.15
CA GLY A 98 -7.39 -10.19 13.20
C GLY A 98 -7.41 -10.94 11.85
N GLY A 99 -7.51 -10.21 10.75
CA GLY A 99 -7.42 -10.80 9.43
C GLY A 99 -6.05 -11.42 9.13
N THR A 100 -4.96 -10.77 9.52
CA THR A 100 -3.61 -11.35 9.42
C THR A 100 -3.45 -12.54 10.34
N SER A 101 -4.01 -12.50 11.55
CA SER A 101 -4.01 -13.65 12.46
C SER A 101 -4.76 -14.86 11.88
N ASN A 102 -5.89 -14.65 11.22
CA ASN A 102 -6.59 -15.73 10.53
C ASN A 102 -5.79 -16.31 9.35
N LEU A 103 -5.13 -15.43 8.58
CA LEU A 103 -4.24 -15.89 7.50
C LEU A 103 -3.10 -16.76 8.06
N VAL A 104 -2.40 -16.29 9.08
CA VAL A 104 -1.33 -17.04 9.76
C VAL A 104 -1.81 -18.41 10.23
N LYS A 105 -2.94 -18.48 10.93
CA LYS A 105 -3.52 -19.77 11.39
C LYS A 105 -3.84 -20.71 10.22
N ALA A 106 -4.34 -20.17 9.12
CA ALA A 106 -4.66 -20.97 7.94
C ALA A 106 -3.40 -21.49 7.24
N LEU A 107 -2.35 -20.66 7.12
CA LEU A 107 -1.05 -21.04 6.58
C LEU A 107 -0.37 -22.12 7.44
N GLN A 108 -0.43 -21.98 8.75
CA GLN A 108 0.08 -22.98 9.68
C GLN A 108 -0.65 -24.33 9.53
N GLN A 109 -1.98 -24.31 9.39
CA GLN A 109 -2.75 -25.56 9.16
C GLN A 109 -2.49 -26.18 7.80
N ALA A 110 -2.24 -25.38 6.78
CA ALA A 110 -1.90 -25.89 5.44
C ALA A 110 -0.52 -26.54 5.40
N GLY A 111 0.47 -26.02 6.14
CA GLY A 111 1.80 -26.60 6.30
C GLY A 111 2.64 -26.67 5.02
N VAL A 112 2.27 -25.91 3.96
CA VAL A 112 2.90 -26.01 2.63
C VAL A 112 3.54 -24.69 2.17
N VAL A 113 3.36 -23.60 2.92
CA VAL A 113 3.86 -22.28 2.54
C VAL A 113 5.39 -22.23 2.66
N GLU A 114 6.04 -21.77 1.61
CA GLU A 114 7.50 -21.64 1.53
C GLU A 114 7.94 -20.15 1.53
N ARG A 115 7.14 -19.27 0.90
CA ARG A 115 7.51 -17.86 0.74
C ARG A 115 6.30 -16.95 0.98
N ILE A 116 6.55 -15.89 1.74
CA ILE A 116 5.54 -14.87 2.06
C ILE A 116 6.12 -13.50 1.76
N VAL A 117 5.38 -12.71 0.97
CA VAL A 117 5.62 -11.28 0.79
C VAL A 117 4.44 -10.53 1.39
N HIS A 118 4.69 -9.81 2.48
CA HIS A 118 3.65 -9.08 3.20
C HIS A 118 3.69 -7.58 2.86
N THR A 119 2.57 -7.04 2.41
CA THR A 119 2.41 -5.60 2.17
C THR A 119 2.18 -4.87 3.49
N SER A 120 3.26 -4.36 4.08
CA SER A 120 3.19 -3.43 5.18
C SER A 120 2.99 -1.98 4.67
N SER A 121 3.62 -0.99 5.25
CA SER A 121 3.55 0.41 4.83
C SER A 121 4.63 1.23 5.56
N VAL A 122 5.04 2.37 5.02
CA VAL A 122 5.77 3.39 5.80
C VAL A 122 5.00 3.84 7.04
N ALA A 123 3.69 3.60 7.11
CA ALA A 123 2.89 3.86 8.30
C ALA A 123 3.23 2.92 9.47
N ALA A 124 3.81 1.74 9.21
CA ALA A 124 4.32 0.83 10.25
C ALA A 124 5.73 1.22 10.74
N ILE A 125 6.41 2.07 9.98
CA ILE A 125 7.77 2.58 10.26
C ILE A 125 7.70 3.92 10.96
N ARG A 126 6.96 4.87 10.40
CA ARG A 126 6.93 6.26 10.83
C ARG A 126 6.26 6.42 12.20
N SER A 127 7.01 6.81 13.23
CA SER A 127 6.44 7.19 14.52
C SER A 127 5.40 8.31 14.35
N THR A 128 4.35 8.27 15.17
CA THR A 128 3.29 9.30 15.17
C THR A 128 3.83 10.67 15.60
N SER A 129 4.82 10.65 16.49
CA SER A 129 5.52 11.84 17.01
C SER A 129 6.89 11.94 16.36
N HIS A 130 7.07 12.86 15.42
CA HIS A 130 8.33 13.08 14.71
C HIS A 130 8.57 14.56 14.45
N GLN A 131 9.83 14.93 14.26
CA GLN A 131 10.24 16.30 13.96
C GLN A 131 10.28 16.55 12.44
N ASN A 132 10.27 17.84 12.08
CA ASN A 132 10.53 18.23 10.70
C ASN A 132 11.96 17.85 10.31
N GLY A 133 12.14 17.26 9.13
CA GLY A 133 13.43 16.79 8.63
C GLY A 133 13.80 15.38 9.06
N THR A 134 12.97 14.66 9.83
CA THR A 134 13.23 13.25 10.18
C THR A 134 13.33 12.39 8.93
N ILE A 135 14.37 11.55 8.86
CA ILE A 135 14.54 10.49 7.85
C ILE A 135 14.31 9.18 8.56
N PHE A 136 13.33 8.42 8.09
CA PHE A 136 13.01 7.09 8.59
C PHE A 136 13.70 6.00 7.78
N SER A 137 14.09 4.92 8.44
CA SER A 137 14.69 3.73 7.84
C SER A 137 13.85 2.48 8.09
N ILE A 138 14.31 1.36 7.59
CA ILE A 138 13.69 0.05 7.83
C ILE A 138 13.80 -0.42 9.29
N ASP A 139 14.72 0.14 10.07
CA ASP A 139 14.91 -0.20 11.49
C ASP A 139 13.87 0.46 12.40
N ASP A 140 13.21 1.51 11.90
CA ASP A 140 12.20 2.23 12.67
C ASP A 140 10.86 1.47 12.76
N TRP A 141 10.15 1.71 13.86
CA TRP A 141 8.80 1.18 14.09
C TRP A 141 7.85 2.27 14.60
N CYS A 142 6.60 2.19 14.16
CA CYS A 142 5.51 3.04 14.65
C CYS A 142 4.93 2.49 15.95
N ASP A 143 5.75 2.45 17.01
CA ASP A 143 5.38 1.87 18.32
C ASP A 143 4.58 2.83 19.20
N ASP A 144 4.58 4.12 18.88
CA ASP A 144 3.86 5.17 19.59
C ASP A 144 2.41 5.38 19.07
N ALA A 145 2.00 4.56 18.09
CA ALA A 145 0.66 4.64 17.53
C ALA A 145 -0.39 4.09 18.48
N THR A 146 -1.52 4.80 18.56
CA THR A 146 -2.72 4.37 19.27
C THR A 146 -3.94 4.49 18.37
N VAL A 147 -5.05 3.86 18.75
CA VAL A 147 -6.34 4.01 18.05
C VAL A 147 -6.75 5.47 17.87
N LYS A 148 -6.42 6.33 18.86
CA LYS A 148 -6.76 7.76 18.85
C LYS A 148 -5.77 8.61 18.06
N SER A 149 -4.47 8.26 18.07
CA SER A 149 -3.42 9.08 17.45
C SER A 149 -3.16 8.70 15.99
N ASN A 150 -3.02 7.38 15.71
CA ASN A 150 -2.67 6.86 14.40
C ASN A 150 -3.18 5.41 14.23
N PRO A 151 -4.51 5.21 14.05
CA PRO A 151 -5.08 3.87 13.95
C PRO A 151 -4.51 3.07 12.76
N TYR A 152 -4.18 3.74 11.66
CA TYR A 152 -3.63 3.08 10.49
C TYR A 152 -2.19 2.59 10.73
N GLY A 153 -1.34 3.41 11.37
CA GLY A 153 0.01 3.00 11.78
C GLY A 153 -0.04 1.82 12.75
N LEU A 154 -0.91 1.90 13.77
CA LEU A 154 -1.15 0.81 14.72
C LEU A 154 -1.56 -0.50 14.02
N ALA A 155 -2.50 -0.41 13.06
CA ALA A 155 -2.99 -1.56 12.32
C ALA A 155 -1.89 -2.20 11.46
N LYS A 156 -1.09 -1.38 10.75
CA LYS A 156 -0.02 -1.87 9.88
C LYS A 156 1.15 -2.47 10.67
N ALA A 157 1.63 -1.79 11.70
CA ALA A 157 2.67 -2.32 12.59
C ALA A 157 2.20 -3.60 13.31
N GLY A 158 0.96 -3.62 13.80
CA GLY A 158 0.39 -4.78 14.47
C GLY A 158 0.25 -6.00 13.54
N ALA A 159 -0.26 -5.81 12.34
CA ALA A 159 -0.38 -6.88 11.34
C ALA A 159 1.00 -7.46 10.93
N GLU A 160 1.99 -6.60 10.72
CA GLU A 160 3.37 -7.01 10.41
C GLU A 160 3.99 -7.81 11.56
N LYS A 161 3.82 -7.34 12.81
CA LYS A 161 4.32 -8.05 14.01
C LYS A 161 3.69 -9.43 14.16
N VAL A 162 2.38 -9.57 13.91
CA VAL A 162 1.70 -10.89 13.92
C VAL A 162 2.34 -11.85 12.90
N MET A 163 2.57 -11.39 11.68
CA MET A 163 3.20 -12.22 10.64
C MET A 163 4.63 -12.63 11.02
N ARG A 164 5.45 -11.68 11.47
CA ARG A 164 6.84 -11.93 11.89
C ARG A 164 6.92 -12.88 13.07
N GLN A 165 6.15 -12.65 14.12
CA GLN A 165 6.13 -13.49 15.32
C GLN A 165 5.78 -14.94 14.99
N TRP A 166 4.81 -15.15 14.08
CA TRP A 166 4.49 -16.50 13.64
C TRP A 166 5.64 -17.13 12.88
N VAL A 167 6.24 -16.46 11.91
CA VAL A 167 7.37 -17.01 11.13
C VAL A 167 8.55 -17.31 12.04
N GLU A 168 8.86 -16.45 13.00
CA GLU A 168 9.93 -16.65 13.97
C GLU A 168 9.66 -17.83 14.93
N SER A 169 8.40 -18.16 15.17
CA SER A 169 8.02 -19.30 16.02
C SER A 169 8.07 -20.65 15.31
N GLN A 170 8.33 -20.70 14.02
CA GLN A 170 8.43 -21.96 13.27
C GLN A 170 9.79 -22.61 13.44
N ASP A 171 9.82 -23.95 13.40
CA ASP A 171 11.06 -24.71 13.35
C ASP A 171 11.84 -24.41 12.05
N ALA A 172 13.15 -24.46 12.12
CA ALA A 172 14.05 -24.09 11.00
C ALA A 172 13.73 -24.83 9.69
N GLU A 173 13.25 -26.07 9.76
CA GLU A 173 12.90 -26.90 8.61
C GLU A 173 11.58 -26.51 7.95
N SER A 174 10.66 -25.92 8.70
CA SER A 174 9.30 -25.52 8.25
C SER A 174 9.12 -24.02 8.14
N LYS A 175 10.12 -23.22 8.52
CA LYS A 175 10.06 -21.76 8.54
C LYS A 175 9.94 -21.21 7.11
N PRO A 176 8.82 -20.55 6.76
CA PRO A 176 8.72 -19.90 5.46
C PRO A 176 9.62 -18.67 5.41
N ARG A 177 10.14 -18.35 4.23
CA ARG A 177 10.81 -17.09 3.97
C ARG A 177 9.81 -15.94 4.05
N LEU A 178 10.14 -14.88 4.77
CA LEU A 178 9.29 -13.69 4.91
C LEU A 178 10.03 -12.44 4.46
N ILE A 179 9.44 -11.72 3.52
CA ILE A 179 9.82 -10.35 3.18
C ILE A 179 8.64 -9.42 3.41
N THR A 180 8.90 -8.23 3.96
CA THR A 180 7.87 -7.21 4.13
C THR A 180 8.18 -5.98 3.27
N ILE A 181 7.19 -5.53 2.51
CA ILE A 181 7.28 -4.38 1.60
C ILE A 181 6.56 -3.20 2.23
N HIS A 182 7.25 -2.05 2.32
CA HIS A 182 6.79 -0.84 2.99
C HIS A 182 6.65 0.32 1.99
N PRO A 183 5.56 0.38 1.22
CA PRO A 183 5.35 1.47 0.28
C PRO A 183 5.08 2.79 1.01
N SER A 184 5.58 3.89 0.46
CA SER A 184 5.08 5.23 0.74
C SER A 184 3.70 5.44 0.08
N ILE A 185 3.19 6.66 -0.06
CA ILE A 185 1.92 6.89 -0.76
C ILE A 185 2.04 6.39 -2.19
N VAL A 186 1.13 5.52 -2.60
CA VAL A 186 1.21 4.86 -3.91
C VAL A 186 0.39 5.63 -4.93
N PHE A 187 1.05 6.12 -5.98
CA PHE A 187 0.45 6.72 -7.16
C PHE A 187 0.65 5.81 -8.38
N GLY A 188 0.01 6.11 -9.49
CA GLY A 188 0.16 5.36 -10.73
C GLY A 188 -1.16 5.13 -11.45
N PRO A 189 -1.15 4.44 -12.61
CA PRO A 189 -2.36 4.20 -13.37
C PRO A 189 -3.34 3.31 -12.61
N ILE A 190 -4.63 3.69 -12.61
CA ILE A 190 -5.68 2.89 -11.99
C ILE A 190 -6.22 1.84 -12.98
N LEU A 191 -6.50 0.65 -12.48
CA LEU A 191 -7.11 -0.46 -13.27
C LEU A 191 -8.62 -0.60 -13.01
N SER A 192 -9.16 0.16 -12.06
CA SER A 192 -10.57 0.18 -11.72
C SER A 192 -10.94 1.54 -11.12
N ALA A 193 -12.15 2.01 -11.36
CA ALA A 193 -12.66 3.26 -10.79
C ALA A 193 -12.60 3.29 -9.25
N ARG A 194 -12.64 2.12 -8.59
CA ARG A 194 -12.53 2.01 -7.13
C ARG A 194 -11.14 2.42 -6.61
N HIS A 195 -10.10 2.35 -7.44
CA HIS A 195 -8.75 2.75 -7.07
C HIS A 195 -8.58 4.28 -6.95
N LYS A 196 -9.55 5.08 -7.42
CA LYS A 196 -9.60 6.54 -7.20
C LYS A 196 -9.67 6.92 -5.71
N MET A 197 -10.09 5.97 -4.86
CA MET A 197 -10.09 6.11 -3.40
C MET A 197 -8.70 5.82 -2.81
N GLY A 198 -8.52 6.09 -1.53
CA GLY A 198 -7.24 5.85 -0.84
C GLY A 198 -6.17 6.85 -1.27
N SER A 199 -4.96 6.35 -1.59
CA SER A 199 -3.82 7.19 -1.95
C SER A 199 -4.05 8.03 -3.22
N MET A 200 -4.77 7.49 -4.20
CA MET A 200 -5.09 8.23 -5.43
C MET A 200 -6.04 9.42 -5.21
N SER A 201 -6.71 9.50 -4.06
CA SER A 201 -7.57 10.64 -3.73
C SER A 201 -6.81 11.98 -3.66
N TYR A 202 -5.50 11.96 -3.35
CA TYR A 202 -4.66 13.16 -3.41
C TYR A 202 -4.60 13.72 -4.84
N LEU A 203 -4.31 12.86 -5.84
CA LEU A 203 -4.25 13.29 -7.24
C LEU A 203 -5.64 13.60 -7.81
N GLN A 204 -6.68 12.88 -7.39
CA GLN A 204 -8.06 13.22 -7.73
C GLN A 204 -8.45 14.60 -7.20
N HIS A 205 -7.96 14.99 -6.01
CA HIS A 205 -8.16 16.34 -5.50
C HIS A 205 -7.51 17.40 -6.41
N PHE A 206 -6.26 17.19 -6.85
CA PHE A 206 -5.63 18.05 -7.86
C PHE A 206 -6.45 18.10 -9.15
N TYR A 207 -6.92 16.95 -9.62
CA TYR A 207 -7.73 16.84 -10.84
C TYR A 207 -9.04 17.62 -10.74
N SER A 208 -9.65 17.74 -9.54
CA SER A 208 -10.86 18.55 -9.31
C SER A 208 -10.63 20.06 -9.39
N GLY A 209 -9.37 20.52 -9.48
CA GLY A 209 -9.02 21.92 -9.72
C GLY A 209 -9.24 22.87 -8.53
N PRO A 210 -8.80 22.56 -7.31
CA PRO A 210 -8.94 23.48 -6.19
C PRO A 210 -8.09 24.74 -6.42
N PRO A 211 -8.49 25.92 -5.89
CA PRO A 211 -7.71 27.15 -6.05
C PRO A 211 -6.42 27.16 -5.23
N PHE A 212 -6.36 26.37 -4.17
CA PHE A 212 -5.23 26.29 -3.24
C PHE A 212 -5.00 24.84 -2.80
N VAL A 213 -3.77 24.54 -2.36
CA VAL A 213 -3.38 23.27 -1.73
C VAL A 213 -2.79 23.51 -0.35
N LEU A 214 -2.89 22.52 0.52
CA LEU A 214 -2.28 22.57 1.84
C LEU A 214 -0.75 22.47 1.72
N LYS A 215 -0.02 23.04 2.69
CA LYS A 215 1.44 22.86 2.80
C LYS A 215 1.75 21.50 3.40
N ILE A 216 1.45 20.43 2.66
CA ILE A 216 1.72 19.04 3.05
C ILE A 216 2.78 18.46 2.11
N ASN A 217 3.75 17.77 2.67
CA ASN A 217 4.76 17.01 1.93
C ASN A 217 4.21 15.61 1.65
N ILE A 218 4.15 15.22 0.39
CA ILE A 218 3.67 13.93 -0.09
C ILE A 218 4.88 13.11 -0.52
N ASN A 219 5.13 12.02 0.19
CA ASN A 219 6.14 11.02 -0.14
C ASN A 219 5.47 9.90 -0.91
N PHE A 220 5.88 9.66 -2.16
CA PHE A 220 5.18 8.74 -3.04
C PHE A 220 6.10 7.84 -3.88
N VAL A 221 5.49 6.79 -4.41
CA VAL A 221 6.09 5.79 -5.29
C VAL A 221 5.07 5.32 -6.32
N ASP A 222 5.55 4.80 -7.46
CA ASP A 222 4.69 4.20 -8.48
C ASP A 222 4.16 2.84 -8.08
N VAL A 223 2.88 2.57 -8.33
CA VAL A 223 2.23 1.28 -8.06
C VAL A 223 2.87 0.12 -8.81
N ARG A 224 3.40 0.40 -10.01
CA ARG A 224 4.10 -0.61 -10.83
C ARG A 224 5.41 -1.04 -10.18
N ASP A 225 6.12 -0.12 -9.55
CA ASP A 225 7.36 -0.42 -8.83
C ASP A 225 7.08 -1.18 -7.54
N VAL A 226 6.00 -0.80 -6.83
CA VAL A 226 5.52 -1.58 -5.68
C VAL A 226 5.18 -3.01 -6.11
N ALA A 227 4.48 -3.20 -7.23
CA ALA A 227 4.15 -4.52 -7.74
C ALA A 227 5.40 -5.32 -8.16
N LYS A 228 6.36 -4.70 -8.85
CA LYS A 228 7.65 -5.33 -9.18
C LYS A 228 8.39 -5.78 -7.93
N ALA A 229 8.47 -4.90 -6.90
CA ALA A 229 9.11 -5.24 -5.63
C ALA A 229 8.47 -6.46 -4.97
N HIS A 230 7.12 -6.56 -4.96
CA HIS A 230 6.42 -7.73 -4.41
C HIS A 230 6.72 -9.01 -5.18
N VAL A 231 6.69 -8.97 -6.51
CA VAL A 231 6.94 -10.16 -7.35
C VAL A 231 8.40 -10.58 -7.24
N SER A 232 9.32 -9.64 -7.32
CA SER A 232 10.74 -9.89 -7.17
C SER A 232 11.09 -10.46 -5.79
N ALA A 233 10.46 -9.97 -4.73
CA ALA A 233 10.67 -10.45 -3.37
C ALA A 233 10.31 -11.94 -3.15
N LEU A 234 9.60 -12.59 -4.07
CA LEU A 234 9.41 -14.05 -4.02
C LEU A 234 10.72 -14.81 -4.23
N THR A 235 11.65 -14.27 -4.99
CA THR A 235 12.91 -14.95 -5.36
C THR A 235 14.17 -14.20 -4.92
N ASN A 236 14.11 -12.89 -4.84
CA ASN A 236 15.22 -12.00 -4.52
C ASN A 236 15.08 -11.42 -3.11
N GLY A 237 16.09 -10.66 -2.68
CA GLY A 237 16.15 -10.04 -1.36
C GLY A 237 16.56 -11.03 -0.26
N GLN A 238 16.65 -10.56 0.96
CA GLN A 238 17.08 -11.35 2.12
C GLN A 238 15.88 -11.80 2.95
N ASP A 239 15.97 -13.02 3.51
CA ASP A 239 14.92 -13.53 4.40
C ASP A 239 14.86 -12.70 5.69
N GLY A 240 13.63 -12.43 6.14
CA GLY A 240 13.35 -11.60 7.30
C GLY A 240 13.44 -10.10 7.04
N GLU A 241 13.84 -9.64 5.85
CA GLU A 241 14.12 -8.25 5.57
C GLU A 241 12.84 -7.41 5.39
N ARG A 242 12.99 -6.11 5.66
CA ARG A 242 12.00 -5.04 5.46
C ARG A 242 12.47 -4.16 4.33
N TYR A 243 11.69 -4.03 3.25
CA TYR A 243 12.03 -3.18 2.11
C TYR A 243 11.15 -1.96 2.03
N LEU A 244 11.76 -0.78 2.13
CA LEU A 244 11.08 0.50 2.01
C LEU A 244 11.03 0.90 0.54
N ILE A 245 9.82 1.09 0.01
CA ILE A 245 9.59 1.41 -1.40
C ILE A 245 9.10 2.85 -1.51
N HIS A 246 10.04 3.76 -1.82
CA HIS A 246 9.80 5.19 -1.91
C HIS A 246 10.64 5.81 -3.03
N LYS A 247 10.04 6.68 -3.83
CA LYS A 247 10.74 7.36 -4.95
C LYS A 247 11.00 8.84 -4.67
N ARG A 248 9.97 9.59 -4.23
CA ARG A 248 10.06 11.04 -4.18
C ARG A 248 9.19 11.66 -3.09
N GLY A 249 9.74 12.63 -2.36
CA GLY A 249 8.99 13.55 -1.50
C GLY A 249 8.80 14.89 -2.19
N MET A 250 7.56 15.40 -2.29
CA MET A 250 7.24 16.71 -2.87
C MET A 250 6.15 17.40 -2.05
N TRP A 251 6.24 18.72 -1.94
CA TRP A 251 5.13 19.50 -1.42
C TRP A 251 3.96 19.51 -2.42
N MET A 252 2.73 19.54 -1.93
CA MET A 252 1.55 19.57 -2.81
C MET A 252 1.61 20.68 -3.87
N HIS A 253 2.09 21.88 -3.51
CA HIS A 253 2.22 22.97 -4.48
C HIS A 253 3.31 22.73 -5.55
N GLU A 254 4.35 21.95 -5.22
CA GLU A 254 5.38 21.53 -6.20
C GLU A 254 4.81 20.47 -7.14
N ILE A 255 4.01 19.54 -6.63
CA ILE A 255 3.25 18.59 -7.49
C ILE A 255 2.35 19.37 -8.45
N GLY A 256 1.63 20.39 -7.96
CA GLY A 256 0.82 21.26 -8.82
C GLY A 256 1.64 22.00 -9.87
N ALA A 257 2.81 22.54 -9.50
CA ALA A 257 3.71 23.21 -10.44
C ALA A 257 4.28 22.25 -11.49
N GLU A 258 4.57 21.01 -11.11
CA GLU A 258 5.03 19.98 -12.06
C GLU A 258 3.90 19.57 -12.99
N LEU A 259 2.69 19.39 -12.50
CA LEU A 259 1.52 19.10 -13.33
C LEU A 259 1.21 20.25 -14.32
N CYS A 260 1.49 21.51 -14.00
CA CYS A 260 1.39 22.63 -14.94
C CYS A 260 2.31 22.48 -16.14
N LYS A 261 3.50 21.87 -15.96
CA LYS A 261 4.45 21.62 -17.03
C LYS A 261 4.08 20.38 -17.85
N LEU A 262 3.67 19.31 -17.15
CA LEU A 262 3.40 18.00 -17.75
C LEU A 262 2.03 17.93 -18.44
N LYS A 263 1.04 18.68 -17.93
CA LYS A 263 -0.35 18.70 -18.37
C LYS A 263 -0.86 20.14 -18.48
N PRO A 264 -0.31 20.97 -19.40
CA PRO A 264 -0.60 22.41 -19.49
C PRO A 264 -2.03 22.72 -19.96
N GLU A 265 -2.74 21.75 -20.52
CA GLU A 265 -4.13 21.86 -20.95
C GLU A 265 -5.12 22.07 -19.81
N ARG A 266 -4.68 21.90 -18.55
CA ARG A 266 -5.51 22.10 -17.34
C ARG A 266 -4.90 23.14 -16.40
N LYS A 267 -5.75 23.70 -15.57
CA LYS A 267 -5.31 24.56 -14.45
C LYS A 267 -5.08 23.70 -13.22
N TRP A 268 -3.89 23.80 -12.64
CA TRP A 268 -3.49 23.08 -11.44
C TRP A 268 -3.23 24.02 -10.29
N ALA A 269 -3.54 23.60 -9.06
CA ALA A 269 -3.32 24.39 -7.86
C ALA A 269 -1.81 24.45 -7.52
N THR A 270 -1.23 25.62 -7.62
CA THR A 270 0.17 25.91 -7.25
C THR A 270 0.31 26.79 -6.02
N ARG A 271 -0.79 27.41 -5.58
CA ARG A 271 -0.81 28.34 -4.46
C ARG A 271 -1.03 27.61 -3.15
N LYS A 272 -0.22 27.91 -2.16
CA LYS A 272 -0.35 27.39 -0.80
C LYS A 272 -1.48 28.09 -0.07
N LEU A 273 -2.34 27.33 0.61
CA LEU A 273 -3.26 27.89 1.58
C LEU A 273 -2.46 28.31 2.82
N PRO A 274 -2.59 29.58 3.31
CA PRO A 274 -1.96 29.97 4.56
C PRO A 274 -2.33 29.06 5.72
N SER A 275 -1.36 28.65 6.55
CA SER A 275 -1.56 27.68 7.62
C SER A 275 -2.65 28.11 8.63
N VAL A 276 -2.75 29.41 8.91
CA VAL A 276 -3.80 29.96 9.79
C VAL A 276 -5.20 29.67 9.22
N ILE A 277 -5.39 29.86 7.91
CA ILE A 277 -6.66 29.57 7.24
C ILE A 277 -6.94 28.07 7.25
N ALA A 278 -5.91 27.24 7.02
CA ALA A 278 -6.05 25.78 7.09
C ALA A 278 -6.52 25.31 8.47
N TYR A 279 -5.98 25.90 9.55
CA TYR A 279 -6.45 25.59 10.93
C TYR A 279 -7.86 26.11 11.20
N LEU A 280 -8.23 27.28 10.73
CA LEU A 280 -9.61 27.81 10.88
C LEU A 280 -10.62 26.91 10.15
N MET A 281 -10.27 26.37 8.99
CA MET A 281 -11.15 25.46 8.26
C MET A 281 -11.47 24.17 9.01
N THR A 282 -10.61 23.72 9.94
CA THR A 282 -10.89 22.51 10.74
C THR A 282 -12.09 22.68 11.66
N ALA A 283 -12.40 23.92 12.06
CA ALA A 283 -13.58 24.21 12.89
C ALA A 283 -14.89 23.98 12.13
N PHE A 284 -14.85 24.03 10.80
CA PHE A 284 -16.04 23.94 9.93
C PHE A 284 -16.06 22.65 9.09
N HIS A 285 -14.99 21.84 9.12
CA HIS A 285 -14.90 20.64 8.28
C HIS A 285 -14.83 19.36 9.13
N PRO A 286 -15.89 18.55 9.20
CA PRO A 286 -16.01 17.42 10.14
C PRO A 286 -14.97 16.32 9.94
N LYS A 287 -14.31 16.26 8.76
CA LYS A 287 -13.30 15.25 8.42
C LYS A 287 -11.86 15.71 8.65
N LEU A 288 -11.62 16.97 9.01
CA LEU A 288 -10.29 17.51 9.29
C LEU A 288 -10.12 17.76 10.78
N SER A 289 -9.21 17.06 11.43
CA SER A 289 -8.88 17.35 12.83
C SER A 289 -7.62 18.22 12.93
N ILE A 290 -7.61 19.17 13.89
CA ILE A 290 -6.43 20.00 14.22
C ILE A 290 -5.21 19.13 14.48
N ARG A 291 -5.40 17.96 15.14
CA ARG A 291 -4.34 17.03 15.48
C ARG A 291 -3.67 16.44 14.24
N GLN A 292 -4.47 16.01 13.24
CA GLN A 292 -3.95 15.48 11.97
C GLN A 292 -3.18 16.55 11.19
N LEU A 293 -3.69 17.78 11.15
CA LEU A 293 -3.01 18.89 10.49
C LEU A 293 -1.70 19.27 11.18
N ARG A 294 -1.64 19.28 12.50
CA ARG A 294 -0.39 19.61 13.24
C ARG A 294 0.75 18.65 12.93
N GLY A 295 0.47 17.37 12.71
CA GLY A 295 1.48 16.35 12.36
C GLY A 295 1.92 16.36 10.90
N SER A 296 1.24 17.11 10.01
CA SER A 296 1.48 17.05 8.57
C SER A 296 1.74 18.42 7.94
N LEU A 297 1.10 19.49 8.46
CA LEU A 297 1.16 20.81 7.86
C LEU A 297 2.52 21.48 8.10
N GLY A 298 3.26 21.69 7.02
CA GLY A 298 4.60 22.28 7.09
C GLY A 298 5.69 21.34 7.58
N VAL A 299 5.40 20.08 7.77
CA VAL A 299 6.35 19.04 8.16
C VAL A 299 6.80 18.28 6.91
N GLN A 300 8.12 18.17 6.75
CA GLN A 300 8.78 17.36 5.73
C GLN A 300 9.46 16.19 6.43
N ILE A 301 9.30 15.00 5.89
CA ILE A 301 10.03 13.81 6.30
C ILE A 301 10.63 13.14 5.07
N GLY A 302 11.65 12.31 5.27
CA GLY A 302 12.28 11.50 4.24
C GLY A 302 12.26 10.02 4.61
N TYR A 303 12.72 9.21 3.67
CA TYR A 303 12.89 7.77 3.85
C TYR A 303 14.22 7.34 3.25
N ASP A 304 14.98 6.56 3.99
CA ASP A 304 16.18 5.87 3.50
C ASP A 304 15.74 4.52 2.91
N VAL A 305 15.89 4.38 1.61
CA VAL A 305 15.49 3.17 0.88
C VAL A 305 16.62 2.13 0.77
N GLY A 306 17.83 2.46 1.23
CA GLY A 306 18.99 1.59 1.11
C GLY A 306 19.26 1.15 -0.34
N ASN A 307 19.60 -0.13 -0.52
CA ASN A 307 19.96 -0.74 -1.82
C ASN A 307 18.80 -1.52 -2.47
N VAL A 308 17.54 -1.11 -2.20
CA VAL A 308 16.36 -1.89 -2.62
C VAL A 308 16.30 -2.18 -4.12
N GLU A 309 16.75 -1.26 -4.99
CA GLU A 309 16.76 -1.48 -6.45
C GLU A 309 17.70 -2.64 -6.84
N GLN A 310 18.84 -2.77 -6.17
CA GLN A 310 19.81 -3.84 -6.42
C GLN A 310 19.35 -5.17 -5.80
N GLU A 311 18.84 -5.14 -4.57
CA GLU A 311 18.46 -6.35 -3.83
C GLU A 311 17.19 -6.99 -4.39
N LEU A 312 16.24 -6.19 -4.88
CA LEU A 312 15.01 -6.67 -5.50
C LEU A 312 15.03 -6.61 -7.03
N ASP A 313 16.17 -6.36 -7.66
CA ASP A 313 16.39 -6.36 -9.11
C ASP A 313 15.28 -5.60 -9.90
N PHE A 314 15.10 -4.32 -9.58
CA PHE A 314 14.20 -3.44 -10.33
C PHE A 314 14.72 -2.00 -10.32
N VAL A 315 14.18 -1.18 -11.21
CA VAL A 315 14.47 0.26 -11.30
C VAL A 315 13.18 1.04 -11.08
N PHE A 316 13.24 2.07 -10.24
CA PHE A 316 12.09 2.93 -10.01
C PHE A 316 11.69 3.70 -11.27
N THR A 317 10.41 3.73 -11.52
CA THR A 317 9.78 4.57 -12.55
C THR A 317 10.06 6.05 -12.25
N ASP A 318 10.29 6.84 -13.30
CA ASP A 318 10.42 8.29 -13.13
C ASP A 318 9.14 8.90 -12.52
N TYR A 319 9.31 9.79 -11.54
CA TYR A 319 8.18 10.36 -10.82
C TYR A 319 7.27 11.23 -11.71
N GLN A 320 7.81 11.84 -12.76
CA GLN A 320 7.04 12.63 -13.73
C GLN A 320 6.12 11.71 -14.53
N GLN A 321 6.63 10.55 -14.96
CA GLN A 321 5.84 9.53 -15.65
C GLN A 321 4.74 8.99 -14.71
N THR A 322 5.06 8.77 -13.43
CA THR A 322 4.06 8.37 -12.42
C THR A 322 2.92 9.40 -12.33
N LEU A 323 3.24 10.69 -12.28
CA LEU A 323 2.23 11.77 -12.20
C LEU A 323 1.37 11.80 -13.48
N VAL A 324 1.98 11.73 -14.66
CA VAL A 324 1.28 11.73 -15.95
C VAL A 324 0.31 10.56 -16.03
N ASP A 325 0.79 9.34 -15.86
CA ASP A 325 -0.02 8.13 -15.99
C ASP A 325 -1.16 8.08 -14.96
N SER A 326 -0.89 8.59 -13.74
CA SER A 326 -1.92 8.70 -12.71
C SER A 326 -3.06 9.61 -13.15
N ILE A 327 -2.73 10.83 -13.62
CA ILE A 327 -3.72 11.81 -14.05
C ILE A 327 -4.50 11.32 -15.27
N ASP A 328 -3.82 10.71 -16.24
CA ASP A 328 -4.45 10.19 -17.46
C ASP A 328 -5.45 9.08 -17.12
N SER A 329 -5.09 8.19 -16.20
CA SER A 329 -5.97 7.10 -15.76
C SER A 329 -7.17 7.59 -14.92
N ILE A 330 -7.03 8.71 -14.18
CA ILE A 330 -8.15 9.31 -13.44
C ILE A 330 -9.15 9.97 -14.39
N SER A 331 -8.68 10.48 -15.53
CA SER A 331 -9.51 11.20 -16.49
C SER A 331 -10.40 10.30 -17.35
N GLN A 332 -10.09 9.01 -17.39
CA GLN A 332 -10.90 7.97 -18.04
C GLN A 332 -12.05 7.51 -17.14
#